data_56813129cb6812ebb769190cb578fdda
#
_entry.id   56813129cb6812ebb769190cb578fdda
#
_cell.length_a   1.000
_cell.length_b   1.000
_cell.length_c   1.000
_cell.angle_alpha   90.00
_cell.angle_beta   90.00
_cell.angle_gamma   90.00
#
_symmetry.space_group_name_H-M   'P 1'
#
loop_
_entity.id
_entity.type
_entity.pdbx_description
1 polymer ?
#
loop_
_entity_poly.entity_id
_entity_poly.type
_entity_poly.pdbx_seq_one_letter_code
_entity_poly.pdbx_strand_id
1 'polypeptide(L)'
;MTNNEEQLYKLEKQYQESLESQKRFYETEFELFNSKFEYEKSKLKVEYENEKERIKADLESYYNVKNSQDIESLKSYYESELASQRNWYEEEIVRRQKETETWHINNLETKISELTKGYEEMLQAQKDKFAIETEILSAQIIEQKKYYEEQLKPYKRIINIRKKVENKLNIQPKIKKEDVKKEEIFVEETNSCSDKPKVSVILPVYNVGKYLRQSLDSLINQTLKEIEIICVNDGSVDDSYSILEEYKAKDNRIKVIHKENKGTGAARNDGLRLATGECIGFVDPDDWVKPNMFERLYNLIKEKDLDIAMCMPDGYDEKNAVNAPFPYFVDANFENIIDDRVFNWRDLSPFSYPMCVWNKLYTKELFDKHNIEFAEGLDFEDHKVIFGTLLTAEKIFFIREKLYVYRFNREGSVLTDNNRRLIDHIEIFNIVENLMKETNTFNLLREDFLTYKIHNILYYYSMIKDEFKSEYYENMIKSIKDMNLSAQEADMLCSKYPELKSYI
;
A
#
# COMPACT_ATOMS: atom_id res chain seq x y z
N MET A 1 15.53 -28.15 18.99
CA MET A 1 15.76 -27.26 17.85
C MET A 1 16.57 -26.08 18.33
N THR A 2 17.66 -25.75 17.66
CA THR A 2 18.38 -24.52 17.94
C THR A 2 17.53 -23.32 17.46
N ASN A 3 17.76 -22.14 18.02
CA ASN A 3 17.02 -20.92 17.62
C ASN A 3 17.06 -20.66 16.10
N ASN A 4 18.17 -21.10 15.45
CA ASN A 4 18.35 -21.00 14.00
C ASN A 4 17.52 -22.03 13.21
N GLU A 5 17.34 -23.25 13.71
CA GLU A 5 16.46 -24.27 13.09
C GLU A 5 14.99 -23.84 13.16
N GLU A 6 14.59 -23.19 14.25
CA GLU A 6 13.25 -22.66 14.40
C GLU A 6 12.98 -21.47 13.46
N GLN A 7 13.97 -20.60 13.24
CA GLN A 7 13.90 -19.50 12.29
C GLN A 7 13.86 -19.99 10.84
N LEU A 8 14.66 -21.01 10.49
CA LEU A 8 14.63 -21.64 9.16
C LEU A 8 13.28 -22.30 8.87
N TYR A 9 12.72 -23.03 9.84
CA TYR A 9 11.38 -23.63 9.71
C TYR A 9 10.29 -22.59 9.53
N LYS A 10 10.36 -21.48 10.27
CA LYS A 10 9.43 -20.34 10.07
C LYS A 10 9.55 -19.72 8.68
N LEU A 11 10.75 -19.60 8.16
CA LEU A 11 11.02 -19.07 6.82
C LEU A 11 10.50 -19.99 5.72
N GLU A 12 10.73 -21.31 5.84
CA GLU A 12 10.19 -22.30 4.90
C GLU A 12 8.67 -22.33 4.90
N LYS A 13 8.06 -22.18 6.07
CA LYS A 13 6.60 -22.07 6.20
C LYS A 13 6.06 -20.80 5.55
N GLN A 14 6.70 -19.66 5.79
CA GLN A 14 6.35 -18.37 5.16
C GLN A 14 6.48 -18.42 3.63
N TYR A 15 7.48 -19.14 3.13
CA TYR A 15 7.65 -19.36 1.69
C TYR A 15 6.48 -20.14 1.09
N GLN A 16 6.08 -21.26 1.71
CA GLN A 16 4.94 -22.06 1.24
C GLN A 16 3.64 -21.26 1.25
N GLU A 17 3.41 -20.47 2.31
CA GLU A 17 2.23 -19.61 2.44
C GLU A 17 2.23 -18.49 1.39
N SER A 18 3.39 -17.91 1.06
CA SER A 18 3.54 -16.91 -0.01
C SER A 18 3.26 -17.50 -1.39
N LEU A 19 3.77 -18.71 -1.66
CA LEU A 19 3.52 -19.43 -2.92
C LEU A 19 2.02 -19.73 -3.10
N GLU A 20 1.35 -20.10 -2.03
CA GLU A 20 -0.08 -20.40 -2.05
C GLU A 20 -0.95 -19.15 -2.20
N SER A 21 -0.52 -18.03 -1.62
CA SER A 21 -1.14 -16.72 -1.80
C SER A 21 -1.02 -16.22 -3.24
N GLN A 22 0.16 -16.38 -3.84
CA GLN A 22 0.37 -16.04 -5.25
C GLN A 22 -0.44 -16.93 -6.19
N LYS A 23 -0.55 -18.21 -5.89
CA LYS A 23 -1.41 -19.13 -6.65
C LYS A 23 -2.86 -18.67 -6.65
N ARG A 24 -3.40 -18.26 -5.49
CA ARG A 24 -4.75 -17.70 -5.38
C ARG A 24 -4.91 -16.39 -6.14
N PHE A 25 -3.88 -15.53 -6.14
CA PHE A 25 -3.88 -14.30 -6.93
C PHE A 25 -4.03 -14.62 -8.43
N TYR A 26 -3.26 -15.58 -8.96
CA TYR A 26 -3.36 -15.98 -10.36
C TYR A 26 -4.68 -16.71 -10.68
N GLU A 27 -5.25 -17.44 -9.73
CA GLU A 27 -6.60 -18.02 -9.86
C GLU A 27 -7.65 -16.89 -10.00
N THR A 28 -7.53 -15.82 -9.22
CA THR A 28 -8.41 -14.65 -9.31
C THR A 28 -8.22 -13.87 -10.64
N GLU A 29 -6.99 -13.71 -11.10
CA GLU A 29 -6.67 -13.13 -12.43
C GLU A 29 -7.28 -13.97 -13.55
N PHE A 30 -7.24 -15.29 -13.43
CA PHE A 30 -7.85 -16.21 -14.39
C PHE A 30 -9.39 -16.11 -14.39
N GLU A 31 -10.03 -15.96 -13.24
CA GLU A 31 -11.46 -15.70 -13.13
C GLU A 31 -11.87 -14.37 -13.77
N LEU A 32 -11.09 -13.32 -13.54
CA LEU A 32 -11.28 -12.01 -14.17
C LEU A 32 -11.13 -12.08 -15.69
N PHE A 33 -10.14 -12.83 -16.15
CA PHE A 33 -9.93 -13.08 -17.58
C PHE A 33 -11.11 -13.84 -18.21
N ASN A 34 -11.58 -14.89 -17.55
CA ASN A 34 -12.76 -15.65 -18.02
C ASN A 34 -14.00 -14.75 -18.09
N SER A 35 -14.18 -13.85 -17.14
CA SER A 35 -15.27 -12.87 -17.16
C SER A 35 -15.18 -11.92 -18.36
N LYS A 36 -13.98 -11.44 -18.69
CA LYS A 36 -13.75 -10.62 -19.90
C LYS A 36 -14.01 -11.42 -21.19
N PHE A 37 -13.60 -12.69 -21.21
CA PHE A 37 -13.84 -13.57 -22.35
C PHE A 37 -15.34 -13.83 -22.57
N GLU A 38 -16.10 -14.11 -21.50
CA GLU A 38 -17.56 -14.29 -21.60
C GLU A 38 -18.26 -12.98 -22.03
N TYR A 39 -17.73 -11.82 -21.64
CA TYR A 39 -18.21 -10.53 -22.12
C TYR A 39 -18.00 -10.36 -23.63
N GLU A 40 -16.77 -10.60 -24.15
CA GLU A 40 -16.47 -10.52 -25.59
C GLU A 40 -17.28 -11.53 -26.40
N LYS A 41 -17.48 -12.73 -25.90
CA LYS A 41 -18.35 -13.75 -26.47
C LYS A 41 -19.81 -13.30 -26.55
N SER A 42 -20.31 -12.63 -25.50
CA SER A 42 -21.65 -12.07 -25.46
C SER A 42 -21.82 -10.94 -26.48
N LYS A 43 -20.80 -10.11 -26.64
CA LYS A 43 -20.75 -9.02 -27.64
C LYS A 43 -20.80 -9.58 -29.06
N LEU A 44 -19.97 -10.57 -29.39
CA LEU A 44 -20.01 -11.24 -30.69
C LEU A 44 -21.35 -11.90 -30.98
N LYS A 45 -22.00 -12.45 -29.97
CA LYS A 45 -23.35 -13.03 -30.10
C LYS A 45 -24.40 -11.95 -30.44
N VAL A 46 -24.33 -10.77 -29.82
CA VAL A 46 -25.19 -9.63 -30.10
C VAL A 46 -24.95 -9.10 -31.52
N GLU A 47 -23.70 -8.98 -31.94
CA GLU A 47 -23.33 -8.55 -33.30
C GLU A 47 -23.92 -9.52 -34.35
N TYR A 48 -23.83 -10.84 -34.10
CA TYR A 48 -24.43 -11.87 -34.95
C TYR A 48 -25.98 -11.74 -35.04
N GLU A 49 -26.67 -11.57 -33.91
CA GLU A 49 -28.13 -11.41 -33.92
C GLU A 49 -28.54 -10.11 -34.62
N ASN A 50 -27.81 -9.01 -34.46
CA ASN A 50 -28.04 -7.77 -35.16
C ASN A 50 -27.88 -7.90 -36.69
N GLU A 51 -26.86 -8.60 -37.15
CA GLU A 51 -26.63 -8.84 -38.57
C GLU A 51 -27.70 -9.76 -39.16
N LYS A 52 -28.13 -10.76 -38.41
CA LYS A 52 -29.26 -11.64 -38.74
C LYS A 52 -30.58 -10.86 -38.91
N GLU A 53 -30.89 -9.94 -37.99
CA GLU A 53 -32.08 -9.09 -38.11
C GLU A 53 -31.99 -8.11 -39.29
N ARG A 54 -30.82 -7.59 -39.61
CA ARG A 54 -30.53 -6.76 -40.78
C ARG A 54 -30.77 -7.54 -42.08
N ILE A 55 -30.17 -8.75 -42.19
CA ILE A 55 -30.41 -9.63 -43.35
C ILE A 55 -31.89 -9.94 -43.53
N LYS A 56 -32.62 -10.18 -42.42
CA LYS A 56 -34.07 -10.43 -42.43
C LYS A 56 -34.83 -9.21 -42.95
N ALA A 57 -34.52 -8.00 -42.51
CA ALA A 57 -35.13 -6.77 -42.97
C ALA A 57 -34.87 -6.49 -44.46
N ASP A 58 -33.63 -6.75 -44.94
CA ASP A 58 -33.24 -6.64 -46.33
C ASP A 58 -34.01 -7.64 -47.19
N LEU A 59 -34.21 -8.89 -46.71
CA LEU A 59 -35.05 -9.90 -47.35
C LEU A 59 -36.51 -9.48 -47.40
N GLU A 60 -37.11 -8.97 -46.33
CA GLU A 60 -38.49 -8.49 -46.30
C GLU A 60 -38.71 -7.33 -47.26
N SER A 61 -37.73 -6.40 -47.39
CA SER A 61 -37.75 -5.33 -48.38
C SER A 61 -37.71 -5.84 -49.82
N TYR A 62 -36.94 -6.91 -50.08
CA TYR A 62 -36.84 -7.55 -51.42
C TYR A 62 -38.10 -8.37 -51.76
N TYR A 63 -38.73 -9.01 -50.73
CA TYR A 63 -39.99 -9.78 -50.91
C TYR A 63 -41.15 -8.99 -51.43
N ASN A 64 -41.18 -7.68 -51.13
CA ASN A 64 -42.25 -6.81 -51.61
C ASN A 64 -42.16 -6.49 -53.11
N VAL A 65 -41.17 -7.02 -53.83
CA VAL A 65 -40.84 -6.63 -55.21
C VAL A 65 -40.84 -7.81 -56.24
N LYS A 66 -40.85 -9.11 -55.85
CA LYS A 66 -40.71 -10.23 -56.79
C LYS A 66 -41.58 -11.49 -56.58
N ASN A 67 -41.69 -12.35 -57.63
CA ASN A 67 -42.52 -13.56 -57.76
C ASN A 67 -42.10 -14.72 -56.84
N SER A 68 -43.07 -15.55 -56.42
CA SER A 68 -42.96 -16.54 -55.32
C SER A 68 -41.90 -17.67 -55.48
N GLN A 69 -41.49 -18.06 -56.69
CA GLN A 69 -40.50 -19.13 -56.88
C GLN A 69 -39.04 -18.70 -56.70
N ASP A 70 -38.72 -17.47 -57.03
CA ASP A 70 -37.38 -16.88 -56.80
C ASP A 70 -37.13 -16.60 -55.31
N ILE A 71 -38.19 -16.40 -54.56
CA ILE A 71 -38.23 -16.12 -53.15
C ILE A 71 -37.77 -17.35 -52.32
N GLU A 72 -38.32 -18.53 -52.66
CA GLU A 72 -38.00 -19.76 -51.89
C GLU A 72 -36.57 -20.26 -52.09
N SER A 73 -36.03 -20.06 -53.27
CA SER A 73 -34.63 -20.35 -53.60
C SER A 73 -33.68 -19.37 -52.88
N LEU A 74 -34.03 -18.10 -52.79
CA LEU A 74 -33.24 -17.07 -52.10
C LEU A 74 -33.28 -17.26 -50.58
N LYS A 75 -34.44 -17.64 -50.04
CA LYS A 75 -34.57 -17.97 -48.60
C LYS A 75 -33.71 -19.15 -48.20
N SER A 76 -33.74 -20.23 -48.99
CA SER A 76 -32.90 -21.43 -48.74
C SER A 76 -31.42 -21.11 -48.85
N TYR A 77 -31.01 -20.22 -49.76
CA TYR A 77 -29.62 -19.75 -49.89
C TYR A 77 -29.15 -18.98 -48.61
N TYR A 78 -29.93 -18.00 -48.15
CA TYR A 78 -29.60 -17.21 -46.97
C TYR A 78 -29.67 -17.99 -45.69
N GLU A 79 -30.60 -18.96 -45.54
CA GLU A 79 -30.64 -19.88 -44.41
C GLU A 79 -29.35 -20.75 -44.36
N SER A 80 -28.88 -21.23 -45.52
CA SER A 80 -27.59 -21.99 -45.61
C SER A 80 -26.39 -21.10 -45.28
N GLU A 81 -26.37 -19.85 -45.76
CA GLU A 81 -25.30 -18.88 -45.51
C GLU A 81 -25.21 -18.51 -44.01
N LEU A 82 -26.36 -18.21 -43.40
CA LEU A 82 -26.48 -17.95 -41.96
C LEU A 82 -26.03 -19.14 -41.11
N ALA A 83 -26.36 -20.36 -41.52
CA ALA A 83 -25.93 -21.56 -40.85
C ALA A 83 -24.41 -21.75 -40.94
N SER A 84 -23.82 -21.47 -42.11
CA SER A 84 -22.36 -21.51 -42.31
C SER A 84 -21.64 -20.46 -41.48
N GLN A 85 -22.15 -19.25 -41.45
CA GLN A 85 -21.59 -18.15 -40.63
C GLN A 85 -21.68 -18.46 -39.13
N ARG A 86 -22.85 -18.98 -38.69
CA ARG A 86 -23.00 -19.43 -37.29
C ARG A 86 -21.98 -20.48 -36.89
N ASN A 87 -21.78 -21.52 -37.70
CA ASN A 87 -20.80 -22.56 -37.43
C ASN A 87 -19.39 -22.01 -37.39
N TRP A 88 -19.03 -21.10 -38.30
CA TRP A 88 -17.73 -20.43 -38.29
C TRP A 88 -17.52 -19.61 -37.02
N TYR A 89 -18.52 -18.84 -36.54
CA TYR A 89 -18.41 -18.09 -35.30
C TYR A 89 -18.27 -19.00 -34.10
N GLU A 90 -19.01 -20.10 -34.03
CA GLU A 90 -18.90 -21.08 -32.94
C GLU A 90 -17.53 -21.75 -32.90
N GLU A 91 -16.99 -22.15 -34.05
CA GLU A 91 -15.63 -22.72 -34.18
C GLU A 91 -14.54 -21.69 -33.84
N GLU A 92 -14.68 -20.46 -34.29
CA GLU A 92 -13.72 -19.38 -34.00
C GLU A 92 -13.68 -19.01 -32.51
N ILE A 93 -14.84 -18.98 -31.85
CA ILE A 93 -14.92 -18.78 -30.39
C ILE A 93 -14.18 -19.90 -29.64
N VAL A 94 -14.42 -21.15 -30.00
CA VAL A 94 -13.76 -22.31 -29.36
C VAL A 94 -12.25 -22.28 -29.61
N ARG A 95 -11.82 -21.92 -30.83
CA ARG A 95 -10.40 -21.80 -31.18
C ARG A 95 -9.70 -20.75 -30.33
N ARG A 96 -10.27 -19.55 -30.26
CA ARG A 96 -9.71 -18.43 -29.47
C ARG A 96 -9.67 -18.75 -27.98
N GLN A 97 -10.72 -19.39 -27.47
CA GLN A 97 -10.74 -19.82 -26.07
C GLN A 97 -9.57 -20.76 -25.76
N LYS A 98 -9.36 -21.79 -26.58
CA LYS A 98 -8.31 -22.76 -26.40
C LYS A 98 -6.91 -22.16 -26.53
N GLU A 99 -6.70 -21.26 -27.50
CA GLU A 99 -5.42 -20.56 -27.67
C GLU A 99 -5.08 -19.71 -26.46
N THR A 100 -6.07 -19.02 -25.91
CA THR A 100 -5.90 -18.14 -24.75
C THR A 100 -5.70 -18.91 -23.46
N GLU A 101 -6.42 -19.99 -23.23
CA GLU A 101 -6.21 -20.91 -22.09
C GLU A 101 -4.78 -21.47 -22.11
N THR A 102 -4.32 -21.91 -23.29
CA THR A 102 -2.97 -22.47 -23.47
C THR A 102 -1.89 -21.43 -23.20
N TRP A 103 -2.05 -20.21 -23.72
CA TRP A 103 -1.12 -19.12 -23.47
C TRP A 103 -1.05 -18.77 -21.99
N HIS A 104 -2.20 -18.73 -21.31
CA HIS A 104 -2.28 -18.38 -19.89
C HIS A 104 -1.61 -19.44 -19.01
N ILE A 105 -1.85 -20.72 -19.28
CA ILE A 105 -1.22 -21.85 -18.56
C ILE A 105 0.31 -21.77 -18.71
N ASN A 106 0.81 -21.62 -19.93
CA ASN A 106 2.26 -21.54 -20.18
C ASN A 106 2.91 -20.34 -19.49
N ASN A 107 2.23 -19.19 -19.48
CA ASN A 107 2.72 -17.98 -18.80
C ASN A 107 2.77 -18.15 -17.28
N LEU A 108 1.77 -18.80 -16.70
CA LEU A 108 1.72 -19.15 -15.28
C LEU A 108 2.84 -20.12 -14.88
N GLU A 109 3.04 -21.18 -15.64
CA GLU A 109 4.11 -22.18 -15.37
C GLU A 109 5.50 -21.53 -15.42
N THR A 110 5.74 -20.66 -16.40
CA THR A 110 6.99 -19.91 -16.51
C THR A 110 7.20 -19.01 -15.30
N LYS A 111 6.17 -18.24 -14.91
CA LYS A 111 6.24 -17.31 -13.78
C LYS A 111 6.45 -18.03 -12.45
N ILE A 112 5.76 -19.16 -12.22
CA ILE A 112 5.94 -20.01 -11.04
C ILE A 112 7.38 -20.54 -10.97
N SER A 113 7.93 -21.00 -12.10
CA SER A 113 9.32 -21.50 -12.16
C SER A 113 10.34 -20.39 -11.83
N GLU A 114 10.18 -19.18 -12.38
CA GLU A 114 11.05 -18.04 -12.09
C GLU A 114 11.01 -17.66 -10.60
N LEU A 115 9.81 -17.59 -10.02
CA LEU A 115 9.61 -17.26 -8.61
C LEU A 115 10.22 -18.33 -7.70
N THR A 116 10.00 -19.60 -8.00
CA THR A 116 10.58 -20.71 -7.22
C THR A 116 12.10 -20.64 -7.20
N LYS A 117 12.72 -20.40 -8.35
CA LYS A 117 14.17 -20.23 -8.45
C LYS A 117 14.68 -19.03 -7.64
N GLY A 118 14.01 -17.88 -7.75
CA GLY A 118 14.39 -16.67 -7.00
C GLY A 118 14.30 -16.86 -5.48
N TYR A 119 13.32 -17.60 -5.00
CA TYR A 119 13.19 -17.93 -3.58
C TYR A 119 14.26 -18.91 -3.09
N GLU A 120 14.60 -19.92 -3.89
CA GLU A 120 15.68 -20.86 -3.55
C GLU A 120 17.03 -20.15 -3.42
N GLU A 121 17.33 -19.23 -4.34
CA GLU A 121 18.54 -18.40 -4.30
C GLU A 121 18.56 -17.49 -3.06
N MET A 122 17.44 -16.85 -2.72
CA MET A 122 17.31 -15.99 -1.54
C MET A 122 17.44 -16.80 -0.24
N LEU A 123 16.83 -17.97 -0.16
CA LEU A 123 16.91 -18.86 0.99
C LEU A 123 18.35 -19.35 1.21
N GLN A 124 19.06 -19.68 0.13
CA GLN A 124 20.48 -20.09 0.21
C GLN A 124 21.36 -18.94 0.71
N ALA A 125 21.19 -17.73 0.15
CA ALA A 125 21.94 -16.55 0.58
C ALA A 125 21.71 -16.22 2.07
N GLN A 126 20.49 -16.44 2.57
CA GLN A 126 20.18 -16.21 3.98
C GLN A 126 20.78 -17.29 4.89
N LYS A 127 20.81 -18.56 4.45
CA LYS A 127 21.52 -19.65 5.16
C LYS A 127 23.02 -19.35 5.27
N ASP A 128 23.64 -18.89 4.19
CA ASP A 128 25.06 -18.54 4.16
C ASP A 128 25.35 -17.34 5.10
N LYS A 129 24.48 -16.33 5.11
CA LYS A 129 24.59 -15.19 6.02
C LYS A 129 24.52 -15.62 7.49
N PHE A 130 23.57 -16.48 7.87
CA PHE A 130 23.43 -17.00 9.22
C PHE A 130 24.65 -17.84 9.65
N ALA A 131 25.23 -18.62 8.73
CA ALA A 131 26.45 -19.37 9.01
C ALA A 131 27.62 -18.45 9.36
N ILE A 132 27.80 -17.37 8.59
CA ILE A 132 28.86 -16.36 8.84
C ILE A 132 28.60 -15.63 10.18
N GLU A 133 27.38 -15.19 10.46
CA GLU A 133 27.05 -14.52 11.72
C GLU A 133 27.28 -15.42 12.93
N THR A 134 26.96 -16.72 12.82
CA THR A 134 27.20 -17.71 13.88
C THR A 134 28.71 -17.93 14.13
N GLU A 135 29.50 -17.94 13.08
CA GLU A 135 30.96 -18.05 13.19
C GLU A 135 31.59 -16.83 13.87
N ILE A 136 31.15 -15.62 13.49
CA ILE A 136 31.59 -14.35 14.10
C ILE A 136 31.23 -14.31 15.59
N LEU A 137 29.97 -14.63 15.95
CA LEU A 137 29.52 -14.67 17.34
C LEU A 137 30.30 -15.69 18.17
N SER A 138 30.57 -16.85 17.61
CA SER A 138 31.37 -17.90 18.26
C SER A 138 32.79 -17.42 18.55
N ALA A 139 33.43 -16.75 17.59
CA ALA A 139 34.76 -16.17 17.76
C ALA A 139 34.75 -15.06 18.83
N GLN A 140 33.78 -14.18 18.86
CA GLN A 140 33.62 -13.13 19.87
C GLN A 140 33.41 -13.69 21.27
N ILE A 141 32.62 -14.75 21.43
CA ILE A 141 32.44 -15.44 22.72
C ILE A 141 33.73 -16.06 23.22
N ILE A 142 34.52 -16.67 22.35
CA ILE A 142 35.82 -17.26 22.71
C ILE A 142 36.79 -16.17 23.15
N GLU A 143 36.85 -15.05 22.46
CA GLU A 143 37.73 -13.93 22.80
C GLU A 143 37.33 -13.28 24.13
N GLN A 144 36.01 -13.05 24.33
CA GLN A 144 35.45 -12.50 25.56
C GLN A 144 35.70 -13.45 26.76
N LYS A 145 35.56 -14.76 26.57
CA LYS A 145 35.86 -15.76 27.58
C LYS A 145 37.34 -15.74 27.98
N LYS A 146 38.26 -15.65 27.01
CA LYS A 146 39.68 -15.52 27.23
C LYS A 146 40.02 -14.25 27.99
N TYR A 147 39.41 -13.10 27.63
CA TYR A 147 39.56 -11.83 28.34
C TYR A 147 39.16 -11.95 29.83
N TYR A 148 37.96 -12.49 30.11
CA TYR A 148 37.49 -12.66 31.49
C TYR A 148 38.30 -13.68 32.27
N GLU A 149 38.80 -14.74 31.65
CA GLU A 149 39.72 -15.71 32.31
C GLU A 149 41.05 -15.04 32.72
N GLU A 150 41.55 -14.12 31.92
CA GLU A 150 42.76 -13.35 32.27
C GLU A 150 42.48 -12.35 33.39
N GLN A 151 41.39 -11.65 33.39
CA GLN A 151 40.98 -10.73 34.46
C GLN A 151 40.75 -11.46 35.78
N LEU A 152 40.26 -12.67 35.74
CA LEU A 152 40.04 -13.50 36.95
C LEU A 152 41.31 -14.15 37.53
N LYS A 153 42.41 -14.21 36.77
CA LYS A 153 43.67 -14.82 37.28
C LYS A 153 44.18 -14.21 38.61
N PRO A 154 44.21 -12.88 38.80
CA PRO A 154 44.61 -12.29 40.07
C PRO A 154 43.71 -12.69 41.24
N TYR A 155 42.38 -12.66 40.98
CA TYR A 155 41.40 -13.01 42.01
C TYR A 155 41.43 -14.48 42.39
N LYS A 156 41.64 -15.39 41.43
CA LYS A 156 41.84 -16.81 41.69
C LYS A 156 43.11 -17.05 42.52
N ARG A 157 44.18 -16.26 42.31
CA ARG A 157 45.39 -16.28 43.15
C ARG A 157 45.09 -15.84 44.58
N ILE A 158 44.34 -14.74 44.76
CA ILE A 158 43.96 -14.23 46.11
C ILE A 158 43.05 -15.23 46.82
N ILE A 159 42.09 -15.82 46.16
CA ILE A 159 41.18 -16.85 46.72
C ILE A 159 41.99 -18.07 47.14
N ASN A 160 42.97 -18.49 46.35
CA ASN A 160 43.82 -19.63 46.71
C ASN A 160 44.82 -19.32 47.90
N ILE A 161 45.31 -18.09 47.99
CA ILE A 161 46.10 -17.63 49.14
C ILE A 161 45.18 -17.59 50.39
N ARG A 162 43.98 -17.03 50.28
CA ARG A 162 43.01 -16.97 51.36
C ARG A 162 42.65 -18.39 51.87
N LYS A 163 42.29 -19.30 50.95
CA LYS A 163 42.02 -20.71 51.31
C LYS A 163 43.18 -21.37 51.99
N LYS A 164 44.46 -21.10 51.57
CA LYS A 164 45.65 -21.62 52.23
C LYS A 164 45.84 -21.03 53.64
N VAL A 165 45.49 -19.76 53.86
CA VAL A 165 45.53 -19.08 55.15
C VAL A 165 44.44 -19.58 56.08
N GLU A 166 43.19 -19.69 55.55
CA GLU A 166 42.04 -20.22 56.30
C GLU A 166 42.28 -21.66 56.75
N ASN A 167 42.84 -22.52 55.90
CA ASN A 167 43.21 -23.90 56.26
C ASN A 167 44.32 -23.96 57.27
N LYS A 168 45.32 -23.02 57.26
CA LYS A 168 46.39 -22.97 58.24
C LYS A 168 45.94 -22.45 59.61
N LEU A 169 44.90 -21.56 59.63
CA LEU A 169 44.47 -20.89 60.86
C LEU A 169 43.18 -21.49 61.43
N ASN A 170 42.64 -22.54 60.82
CA ASN A 170 41.39 -23.25 61.27
C ASN A 170 40.19 -22.33 61.47
N ILE A 171 40.05 -21.30 60.64
CA ILE A 171 38.95 -20.28 60.70
C ILE A 171 37.81 -20.74 59.87
N GLN A 172 36.63 -20.94 60.46
CA GLN A 172 35.38 -21.18 59.75
C GLN A 172 34.73 -19.84 59.34
N PRO A 173 34.32 -19.65 58.08
CA PRO A 173 33.71 -18.38 57.63
C PRO A 173 32.30 -18.24 58.12
N LYS A 174 31.98 -17.21 58.93
CA LYS A 174 30.63 -16.73 59.18
C LYS A 174 30.23 -15.76 58.07
N ILE A 175 29.46 -16.22 57.07
CA ILE A 175 28.85 -15.35 56.08
C ILE A 175 27.50 -14.92 56.57
N LYS A 176 27.33 -13.64 56.94
CA LYS A 176 26.02 -12.99 57.03
C LYS A 176 25.64 -12.48 55.63
N LYS A 177 24.49 -12.91 55.12
CA LYS A 177 23.85 -12.31 53.96
C LYS A 177 23.22 -11.01 54.41
N GLU A 178 23.81 -9.88 54.06
CA GLU A 178 23.15 -8.58 54.01
C GLU A 178 23.98 -7.61 53.17
N ASP A 179 23.29 -6.83 52.33
CA ASP A 179 23.70 -5.64 51.59
C ASP A 179 24.57 -5.82 50.34
N VAL A 180 23.88 -6.19 49.24
CA VAL A 180 24.31 -5.75 47.91
C VAL A 180 23.47 -4.52 47.56
N LYS A 181 24.02 -3.32 47.80
CA LYS A 181 23.48 -2.08 47.21
C LYS A 181 23.65 -2.16 45.69
N LYS A 182 22.55 -1.98 44.98
CA LYS A 182 22.57 -1.69 43.55
C LYS A 182 23.28 -0.34 43.36
N GLU A 183 24.42 -0.33 42.75
CA GLU A 183 25.01 0.87 42.18
C GLU A 183 24.15 1.22 40.95
N GLU A 184 23.50 2.36 41.01
CA GLU A 184 22.87 3.01 39.87
C GLU A 184 23.96 3.43 38.92
N ILE A 185 23.93 2.88 37.72
CA ILE A 185 24.77 3.35 36.62
C ILE A 185 24.21 4.70 36.20
N PHE A 186 24.88 5.78 36.58
CA PHE A 186 24.67 7.10 36.01
C PHE A 186 25.01 7.04 34.52
N VAL A 187 23.97 7.04 33.69
CA VAL A 187 24.10 7.38 32.27
C VAL A 187 24.25 8.89 32.23
N GLU A 188 25.46 9.37 31.91
CA GLU A 188 25.67 10.78 31.60
C GLU A 188 24.68 11.17 30.49
N GLU A 189 23.78 12.11 30.83
CA GLU A 189 23.00 12.83 29.85
C GLU A 189 23.95 13.55 28.91
N THR A 190 24.17 12.99 27.74
CA THR A 190 24.78 13.74 26.64
C THR A 190 23.78 14.81 26.22
N ASN A 191 24.14 16.03 26.53
CA ASN A 191 23.43 17.25 26.18
C ASN A 191 22.89 17.20 24.75
N SER A 192 21.59 17.45 24.64
CA SER A 192 20.85 17.65 23.42
C SER A 192 21.55 18.60 22.46
N CYS A 193 21.88 18.10 21.29
CA CYS A 193 22.10 18.97 20.14
C CYS A 193 20.82 19.74 19.86
N SER A 194 20.90 21.06 19.83
CA SER A 194 19.79 21.98 19.56
C SER A 194 19.49 22.09 18.06
N ASP A 195 19.65 21.01 17.31
CA ASP A 195 19.42 21.04 15.88
C ASP A 195 17.93 20.77 15.60
N LYS A 196 17.37 21.64 14.77
CA LYS A 196 16.00 21.55 14.24
C LYS A 196 15.78 20.14 13.67
N PRO A 197 14.63 19.49 13.95
CA PRO A 197 14.35 18.18 13.38
C PRO A 197 14.44 18.19 11.84
N LYS A 198 15.04 17.16 11.26
CA LYS A 198 15.07 16.98 9.81
C LYS A 198 13.71 16.54 9.29
N VAL A 199 13.02 15.67 10.06
CA VAL A 199 11.72 15.12 9.68
C VAL A 199 10.74 15.23 10.83
N SER A 200 9.54 15.74 10.56
CA SER A 200 8.37 15.62 11.42
C SER A 200 7.52 14.46 10.93
N VAL A 201 7.34 13.44 11.77
CA VAL A 201 6.49 12.29 11.48
C VAL A 201 5.17 12.45 12.21
N ILE A 202 4.06 12.48 11.47
CA ILE A 202 2.71 12.72 12.00
C ILE A 202 1.93 11.43 12.05
N LEU A 203 1.40 11.07 13.25
CA LEU A 203 0.55 9.92 13.50
C LEU A 203 -0.83 10.37 14.00
N PRO A 204 -1.90 10.23 13.23
CA PRO A 204 -3.27 10.37 13.72
C PRO A 204 -3.68 9.11 14.47
N VAL A 205 -4.06 9.20 15.76
CA VAL A 205 -4.35 8.04 16.60
C VAL A 205 -5.81 8.07 17.06
N TYR A 206 -6.58 7.03 16.70
CA TYR A 206 -7.95 6.85 17.18
C TYR A 206 -8.31 5.37 17.31
N ASN A 207 -8.47 4.87 18.54
CA ASN A 207 -8.87 3.50 18.87
C ASN A 207 -8.05 2.41 18.16
N VAL A 208 -6.72 2.47 18.28
CA VAL A 208 -5.74 1.57 17.60
C VAL A 208 -4.75 0.95 18.59
N GLY A 209 -5.04 0.92 19.87
CA GLY A 209 -4.15 0.42 20.92
C GLY A 209 -3.52 -0.95 20.62
N LYS A 210 -4.29 -1.83 19.98
CA LYS A 210 -3.82 -3.16 19.53
C LYS A 210 -2.56 -3.11 18.65
N TYR A 211 -2.43 -2.12 17.78
CA TYR A 211 -1.39 -2.02 16.77
C TYR A 211 -0.34 -0.95 17.08
N LEU A 212 -0.71 0.05 17.88
CA LEU A 212 0.03 1.28 18.10
C LEU A 212 1.47 1.05 18.60
N ARG A 213 1.70 0.05 19.45
CA ARG A 213 3.06 -0.26 19.95
C ARG A 213 4.02 -0.61 18.82
N GLN A 214 3.61 -1.43 17.86
CA GLN A 214 4.45 -1.81 16.73
C GLN A 214 4.78 -0.61 15.86
N SER A 215 3.81 0.27 15.62
CA SER A 215 4.01 1.52 14.89
C SER A 215 5.05 2.41 15.58
N LEU A 216 4.85 2.69 16.87
CA LEU A 216 5.76 3.53 17.67
C LEU A 216 7.16 2.92 17.78
N ASP A 217 7.27 1.59 18.00
CA ASP A 217 8.57 0.90 18.02
C ASP A 217 9.33 1.10 16.70
N SER A 218 8.63 1.05 15.55
CA SER A 218 9.24 1.27 14.26
C SER A 218 9.78 2.69 14.07
N LEU A 219 9.16 3.67 14.72
CA LEU A 219 9.53 5.08 14.65
C LEU A 219 10.67 5.45 15.59
N ILE A 220 10.64 4.99 16.85
CA ILE A 220 11.73 5.27 17.78
C ILE A 220 13.03 4.59 17.37
N ASN A 221 12.96 3.47 16.61
CA ASN A 221 14.10 2.73 16.10
C ASN A 221 14.59 3.18 14.71
N GLN A 222 14.10 4.31 14.18
CA GLN A 222 14.62 4.85 12.92
C GLN A 222 16.11 5.15 13.00
N THR A 223 16.84 4.91 11.89
CA THR A 223 18.28 5.22 11.77
C THR A 223 18.53 6.72 11.79
N LEU A 224 17.66 7.52 11.17
CA LEU A 224 17.67 8.97 11.29
C LEU A 224 17.21 9.38 12.70
N LYS A 225 18.11 9.97 13.48
CA LYS A 225 17.82 10.35 14.87
C LYS A 225 17.18 11.73 15.01
N GLU A 226 17.43 12.62 14.06
CA GLU A 226 16.92 13.99 14.03
C GLU A 226 15.47 14.04 13.48
N ILE A 227 14.60 13.23 14.09
CA ILE A 227 13.16 13.21 13.82
C ILE A 227 12.38 13.67 15.06
N GLU A 228 11.23 14.29 14.85
CA GLU A 228 10.19 14.44 15.85
C GLU A 228 8.99 13.59 15.46
N ILE A 229 8.30 13.01 16.44
CA ILE A 229 7.17 12.11 16.25
C ILE A 229 5.95 12.78 16.91
N ILE A 230 5.02 13.25 16.09
CA ILE A 230 3.85 14.01 16.53
C ILE A 230 2.64 13.09 16.50
N CYS A 231 2.24 12.58 17.66
CA CYS A 231 1.09 11.72 17.84
C CYS A 231 -0.13 12.55 18.21
N VAL A 232 -1.17 12.53 17.40
CA VAL A 232 -2.41 13.25 17.64
C VAL A 232 -3.50 12.24 18.04
N ASN A 233 -3.78 12.15 19.34
CA ASN A 233 -4.87 11.32 19.85
C ASN A 233 -6.20 12.04 19.67
N ASP A 234 -6.98 11.60 18.69
CA ASP A 234 -8.26 12.15 18.28
C ASP A 234 -9.43 11.59 19.12
N GLY A 235 -9.29 11.66 20.45
CA GLY A 235 -10.34 11.26 21.38
C GLY A 235 -10.53 9.76 21.51
N SER A 236 -9.44 8.96 21.49
CA SER A 236 -9.53 7.49 21.71
C SER A 236 -10.12 7.17 23.06
N VAL A 237 -10.92 6.10 23.09
CA VAL A 237 -11.57 5.55 24.31
C VAL A 237 -10.99 4.20 24.76
N ASP A 238 -10.08 3.64 23.96
CA ASP A 238 -9.30 2.45 24.25
C ASP A 238 -7.98 2.81 24.99
N ASP A 239 -7.02 1.87 25.05
CA ASP A 239 -5.73 2.06 25.71
C ASP A 239 -4.72 2.88 24.88
N SER A 240 -5.10 3.39 23.68
CA SER A 240 -4.21 4.17 22.80
C SER A 240 -3.58 5.35 23.53
N TYR A 241 -4.36 6.13 24.29
CA TYR A 241 -3.83 7.29 25.00
C TYR A 241 -2.78 6.88 26.06
N SER A 242 -3.02 5.85 26.82
CA SER A 242 -2.06 5.37 27.83
C SER A 242 -0.77 4.86 27.21
N ILE A 243 -0.84 4.22 26.04
CA ILE A 243 0.32 3.77 25.27
C ILE A 243 1.13 4.99 24.78
N LEU A 244 0.48 6.03 24.27
CA LEU A 244 1.17 7.26 23.83
C LEU A 244 1.94 7.94 24.97
N GLU A 245 1.35 8.07 26.15
CA GLU A 245 2.03 8.66 27.31
C GLU A 245 3.18 7.78 27.82
N GLU A 246 3.05 6.44 27.76
CA GLU A 246 4.15 5.51 28.04
C GLU A 246 5.35 5.74 27.11
N TYR A 247 5.11 5.87 25.79
CA TYR A 247 6.18 6.07 24.81
C TYR A 247 6.77 7.48 24.87
N LYS A 248 5.99 8.51 25.14
CA LYS A 248 6.46 9.87 25.38
C LYS A 248 7.42 9.93 26.59
N ALA A 249 7.16 9.15 27.62
CA ALA A 249 8.07 9.05 28.76
C ALA A 249 9.39 8.30 28.44
N LYS A 250 9.40 7.45 27.40
CA LYS A 250 10.56 6.68 26.96
C LYS A 250 11.44 7.42 25.96
N ASP A 251 10.84 8.27 25.11
CA ASP A 251 11.52 8.93 24.00
C ASP A 251 11.08 10.39 23.90
N ASN A 252 12.00 11.33 24.12
CA ASN A 252 11.75 12.78 24.15
C ASN A 252 11.41 13.37 22.76
N ARG A 253 11.60 12.62 21.68
CA ARG A 253 11.21 12.99 20.32
C ARG A 253 9.70 12.89 20.12
N ILE A 254 8.99 12.18 20.99
CA ILE A 254 7.54 11.97 20.90
C ILE A 254 6.80 13.13 21.54
N LYS A 255 5.96 13.78 20.74
CA LYS A 255 5.01 14.81 21.16
C LYS A 255 3.60 14.25 21.09
N VAL A 256 2.84 14.33 22.16
CA VAL A 256 1.44 13.84 22.21
C VAL A 256 0.50 15.01 22.35
N ILE A 257 -0.49 15.06 21.45
CA ILE A 257 -1.64 15.98 21.53
C ILE A 257 -2.86 15.14 21.80
N HIS A 258 -3.70 15.58 22.71
CA HIS A 258 -5.00 14.97 22.98
C HIS A 258 -6.11 15.98 22.66
N LYS A 259 -7.12 15.54 21.88
CA LYS A 259 -8.24 16.40 21.45
C LYS A 259 -9.54 15.60 21.40
N GLU A 260 -10.65 16.28 21.30
CA GLU A 260 -11.93 15.67 20.94
C GLU A 260 -11.89 15.15 19.50
N ASN A 261 -12.59 14.04 19.23
CA ASN A 261 -12.62 13.44 17.90
C ASN A 261 -13.22 14.38 16.85
N LYS A 262 -12.44 14.66 15.82
CA LYS A 262 -12.83 15.46 14.65
C LYS A 262 -12.45 14.77 13.31
N GLY A 263 -12.00 13.51 13.39
CA GLY A 263 -11.60 12.72 12.23
C GLY A 263 -10.12 12.83 11.87
N THR A 264 -9.67 11.87 11.07
CA THR A 264 -8.26 11.66 10.70
C THR A 264 -7.65 12.89 10.01
N GLY A 265 -8.39 13.56 9.11
CA GLY A 265 -7.94 14.77 8.43
C GLY A 265 -7.63 15.90 9.40
N ALA A 266 -8.53 16.15 10.36
CA ALA A 266 -8.32 17.16 11.39
C ALA A 266 -7.13 16.82 12.30
N ALA A 267 -6.96 15.54 12.65
CA ALA A 267 -5.81 15.10 13.45
C ALA A 267 -4.49 15.30 12.71
N ARG A 268 -4.41 14.97 11.42
CA ARG A 268 -3.22 15.20 10.59
C ARG A 268 -2.93 16.69 10.42
N ASN A 269 -3.96 17.55 10.27
CA ASN A 269 -3.81 19.00 10.20
C ASN A 269 -3.26 19.58 11.52
N ASP A 270 -3.72 19.09 12.68
CA ASP A 270 -3.17 19.50 13.98
C ASP A 270 -1.68 19.13 14.08
N GLY A 271 -1.30 17.93 13.59
CA GLY A 271 0.09 17.51 13.50
C GLY A 271 0.92 18.40 12.56
N LEU A 272 0.39 18.76 11.39
CA LEU A 272 1.03 19.64 10.42
C LEU A 272 1.35 21.04 11.02
N ARG A 273 0.41 21.62 11.76
CA ARG A 273 0.60 22.92 12.42
C ARG A 273 1.74 22.92 13.45
N LEU A 274 2.04 21.78 14.04
CA LEU A 274 3.09 21.62 15.05
C LEU A 274 4.42 21.12 14.49
N ALA A 275 4.43 20.71 13.25
CA ALA A 275 5.62 20.18 12.57
C ALA A 275 6.66 21.29 12.38
N THR A 276 7.88 21.06 12.91
CA THR A 276 9.00 21.99 12.84
C THR A 276 10.15 21.46 11.95
N GLY A 277 10.08 20.22 11.51
CA GLY A 277 11.07 19.58 10.64
C GLY A 277 11.18 20.23 9.27
N GLU A 278 12.28 19.95 8.58
CA GLU A 278 12.48 20.38 7.19
C GLU A 278 11.56 19.59 6.23
N CYS A 279 11.26 18.35 6.58
CA CYS A 279 10.39 17.45 5.81
C CYS A 279 9.25 16.91 6.68
N ILE A 280 8.15 16.55 6.03
CA ILE A 280 6.95 15.98 6.63
C ILE A 280 6.77 14.55 6.15
N GLY A 281 6.59 13.62 7.08
CA GLY A 281 6.16 12.24 6.83
C GLY A 281 4.89 11.92 7.59
N PHE A 282 4.08 11.02 7.03
CA PHE A 282 2.87 10.50 7.68
C PHE A 282 3.02 8.99 7.90
N VAL A 283 2.51 8.51 9.03
CA VAL A 283 2.44 7.07 9.31
C VAL A 283 1.08 6.78 9.92
N ASP A 284 0.40 5.77 9.40
CA ASP A 284 -0.85 5.31 9.99
C ASP A 284 -0.54 4.46 11.22
N PRO A 285 -1.28 4.63 12.32
CA PRO A 285 -0.91 4.08 13.62
C PRO A 285 -1.11 2.55 13.74
N ASP A 286 -1.68 1.92 12.74
CA ASP A 286 -1.83 0.48 12.57
C ASP A 286 -0.77 -0.16 11.65
N ASP A 287 0.05 0.66 11.00
CA ASP A 287 1.14 0.29 10.10
C ASP A 287 2.51 0.44 10.78
N TRP A 288 3.58 0.11 10.06
CA TRP A 288 4.95 0.37 10.53
C TRP A 288 5.91 0.61 9.37
N VAL A 289 7.07 1.17 9.70
CA VAL A 289 8.10 1.54 8.73
C VAL A 289 9.39 0.76 8.92
N LYS A 290 10.15 0.53 7.84
CA LYS A 290 11.48 -0.06 7.93
C LYS A 290 12.45 0.91 8.62
N PRO A 291 13.49 0.40 9.32
CA PRO A 291 14.36 1.23 10.16
C PRO A 291 15.05 2.39 9.43
N ASN A 292 15.26 2.31 8.13
CA ASN A 292 15.99 3.29 7.32
C ASN A 292 15.08 4.15 6.44
N MET A 293 13.76 4.12 6.60
CA MET A 293 12.83 4.80 5.68
C MET A 293 13.09 6.30 5.64
N PHE A 294 13.04 6.98 6.78
CA PHE A 294 13.16 8.43 6.80
C PHE A 294 14.57 8.90 6.46
N GLU A 295 15.62 8.18 6.84
CA GLU A 295 17.00 8.48 6.43
C GLU A 295 17.15 8.39 4.91
N ARG A 296 16.65 7.31 4.32
CA ARG A 296 16.75 7.06 2.88
C ARG A 296 16.02 8.12 2.07
N LEU A 297 14.77 8.43 2.43
CA LEU A 297 13.97 9.43 1.72
C LEU A 297 14.50 10.85 1.94
N TYR A 298 14.95 11.20 3.16
CA TYR A 298 15.54 12.50 3.45
C TYR A 298 16.82 12.75 2.66
N ASN A 299 17.73 11.75 2.61
CA ASN A 299 18.95 11.86 1.84
C ASN A 299 18.66 12.07 0.35
N LEU A 300 17.67 11.37 -0.22
CA LEU A 300 17.24 11.58 -1.62
C LEU A 300 16.74 13.01 -1.86
N ILE A 301 15.91 13.55 -0.95
CA ILE A 301 15.43 14.94 -1.05
C ILE A 301 16.62 15.90 -1.11
N LYS A 302 17.62 15.71 -0.24
CA LYS A 302 18.79 16.60 -0.18
C LYS A 302 19.74 16.42 -1.37
N GLU A 303 19.99 15.17 -1.79
CA GLU A 303 20.93 14.88 -2.88
C GLU A 303 20.42 15.34 -4.25
N LYS A 304 19.10 15.22 -4.46
CA LYS A 304 18.46 15.50 -5.76
C LYS A 304 17.65 16.80 -5.77
N ASP A 305 17.62 17.53 -4.65
CA ASP A 305 16.83 18.76 -4.47
C ASP A 305 15.35 18.55 -4.85
N LEU A 306 14.71 17.58 -4.18
CA LEU A 306 13.34 17.14 -4.46
C LEU A 306 12.32 17.86 -3.59
N ASP A 307 11.09 17.97 -4.11
CA ASP A 307 9.90 18.34 -3.32
C ASP A 307 9.31 17.11 -2.62
N ILE A 308 9.33 15.95 -3.30
CA ILE A 308 8.76 14.68 -2.82
C ILE A 308 9.70 13.52 -3.14
N ALA A 309 10.02 12.71 -2.14
CA ALA A 309 10.62 11.39 -2.31
C ALA A 309 9.59 10.32 -1.94
N MET A 310 9.44 9.29 -2.79
CA MET A 310 8.44 8.22 -2.62
C MET A 310 9.14 6.86 -2.57
N CYS A 311 8.59 5.93 -1.77
CA CYS A 311 9.04 4.55 -1.72
C CYS A 311 7.93 3.56 -2.06
N MET A 312 8.33 2.33 -2.38
CA MET A 312 7.42 1.21 -2.57
C MET A 312 6.78 0.81 -1.22
N PRO A 313 5.47 0.58 -1.16
CA PRO A 313 4.86 -0.09 -0.01
C PRO A 313 5.06 -1.61 -0.08
N ASP A 314 5.14 -2.22 1.11
CA ASP A 314 5.00 -3.67 1.32
C ASP A 314 3.67 -3.93 2.03
N GLY A 315 3.18 -5.15 2.03
CA GLY A 315 1.93 -5.52 2.67
C GLY A 315 2.12 -6.49 3.85
N TYR A 316 1.19 -6.44 4.79
CA TYR A 316 1.06 -7.44 5.85
C TYR A 316 -0.41 -7.82 6.02
N ASP A 317 -0.73 -9.09 5.79
CA ASP A 317 -2.07 -9.63 6.00
C ASP A 317 -2.26 -9.97 7.48
N GLU A 318 -3.01 -9.15 8.18
CA GLU A 318 -3.29 -9.34 9.62
C GLU A 318 -4.06 -10.63 9.89
N LYS A 319 -5.00 -10.99 9.02
CA LYS A 319 -5.84 -12.19 9.20
C LYS A 319 -5.02 -13.47 9.15
N ASN A 320 -4.02 -13.51 8.25
CA ASN A 320 -3.16 -14.68 8.05
C ASN A 320 -1.81 -14.53 8.78
N ALA A 321 -1.52 -13.37 9.37
CA ALA A 321 -0.28 -13.02 10.06
C ALA A 321 0.98 -13.22 9.21
N VAL A 322 0.93 -12.83 7.92
CA VAL A 322 2.02 -13.02 6.95
C VAL A 322 2.33 -11.74 6.18
N ASN A 323 3.60 -11.57 5.79
CA ASN A 323 3.96 -10.57 4.79
C ASN A 323 3.37 -10.96 3.44
N ALA A 324 2.79 -10.00 2.74
CA ALA A 324 2.15 -10.18 1.44
C ALA A 324 2.45 -8.99 0.54
N PRO A 325 2.30 -9.11 -0.77
CA PRO A 325 2.36 -7.95 -1.66
C PRO A 325 1.32 -6.89 -1.24
N PHE A 326 1.65 -5.61 -1.46
CA PHE A 326 0.69 -4.53 -1.22
C PHE A 326 -0.56 -4.73 -2.12
N PRO A 327 -1.79 -4.79 -1.55
CA PRO A 327 -2.96 -5.26 -2.29
C PRO A 327 -3.54 -4.23 -3.28
N TYR A 328 -3.17 -2.95 -3.17
CA TYR A 328 -3.77 -1.84 -3.92
C TYR A 328 -2.80 -1.20 -4.92
N PHE A 329 -1.84 -1.95 -5.43
CA PHE A 329 -0.89 -1.39 -6.39
C PHE A 329 -1.56 -1.22 -7.76
N VAL A 330 -1.60 0.02 -8.23
CA VAL A 330 -2.55 0.50 -9.23
C VAL A 330 -2.12 0.25 -10.68
N ASP A 331 -0.82 0.17 -10.99
CA ASP A 331 -0.39 0.00 -12.39
C ASP A 331 0.97 -0.69 -12.47
N ALA A 332 1.01 -1.85 -13.12
CA ALA A 332 2.25 -2.54 -13.48
C ALA A 332 3.17 -1.67 -14.39
N ASN A 333 2.60 -0.66 -15.05
CA ASN A 333 3.35 0.29 -15.87
C ASN A 333 3.98 1.42 -15.06
N PHE A 334 3.47 1.72 -13.85
CA PHE A 334 4.02 2.78 -13.00
C PHE A 334 5.52 2.57 -12.75
N GLU A 335 5.94 1.36 -12.43
CA GLU A 335 7.35 1.02 -12.20
C GLU A 335 8.23 1.19 -13.45
N ASN A 336 7.66 1.02 -14.63
CA ASN A 336 8.40 1.10 -15.90
C ASN A 336 8.52 2.55 -16.42
N ILE A 337 7.59 3.44 -16.03
CA ILE A 337 7.53 4.82 -16.51
C ILE A 337 8.51 5.73 -15.77
N ILE A 338 8.80 5.44 -14.49
CA ILE A 338 9.58 6.30 -13.60
C ILE A 338 11.03 5.87 -13.37
N ASP A 339 11.59 5.18 -14.31
CA ASP A 339 12.94 4.60 -14.28
C ASP A 339 14.02 5.59 -13.81
N ASP A 340 14.33 5.57 -12.48
CA ASP A 340 15.39 6.31 -11.79
C ASP A 340 15.57 7.80 -12.19
N ARG A 341 14.50 8.49 -12.58
CA ARG A 341 14.51 9.89 -12.97
C ARG A 341 13.67 10.77 -12.04
N VAL A 342 14.02 12.05 -11.98
CA VAL A 342 13.16 13.10 -11.41
C VAL A 342 12.02 13.38 -12.39
N PHE A 343 10.80 13.49 -11.92
CA PHE A 343 9.60 13.69 -12.73
C PHE A 343 8.59 14.59 -12.00
N ASN A 344 7.52 14.98 -12.68
CA ASN A 344 6.36 15.66 -12.12
C ASN A 344 5.07 15.28 -12.86
N TRP A 345 3.96 15.97 -12.55
CA TRP A 345 2.65 15.66 -13.13
C TRP A 345 2.57 15.83 -14.68
N ARG A 346 3.52 16.55 -15.28
CA ARG A 346 3.60 16.70 -16.75
C ARG A 346 4.23 15.48 -17.43
N ASP A 347 5.05 14.75 -16.69
CA ASP A 347 5.69 13.52 -17.17
C ASP A 347 4.81 12.30 -16.95
N LEU A 348 4.03 12.30 -15.86
CA LEU A 348 3.14 11.22 -15.47
C LEU A 348 1.91 11.80 -14.78
N SER A 349 0.72 11.42 -15.26
CA SER A 349 -0.55 11.86 -14.70
C SER A 349 -0.65 11.55 -13.19
N PRO A 350 -1.06 12.52 -12.34
CA PRO A 350 -1.20 12.30 -10.91
C PRO A 350 -2.23 11.21 -10.56
N PHE A 351 -3.11 10.86 -11.48
CA PHE A 351 -4.09 9.77 -11.32
C PHE A 351 -3.49 8.36 -11.50
N SER A 352 -2.21 8.26 -11.87
CA SER A 352 -1.49 6.98 -12.02
C SER A 352 -0.68 6.59 -10.77
N TYR A 353 -0.65 7.43 -9.73
CA TYR A 353 0.14 7.19 -8.52
C TYR A 353 -0.64 6.43 -7.44
N PRO A 354 0.06 5.75 -6.51
CA PRO A 354 -0.57 5.21 -5.31
C PRO A 354 -1.22 6.32 -4.48
N MET A 355 -2.54 6.21 -4.24
CA MET A 355 -3.32 7.18 -3.49
C MET A 355 -3.16 6.98 -1.98
N CYS A 356 -1.96 7.27 -1.46
CA CYS A 356 -1.64 7.22 -0.05
C CYS A 356 -0.62 8.31 0.30
N VAL A 357 -0.73 8.90 1.48
CA VAL A 357 0.20 9.95 1.95
C VAL A 357 1.44 9.38 2.63
N TRP A 358 1.38 8.15 3.12
CA TRP A 358 2.33 7.56 4.07
C TRP A 358 3.57 6.92 3.43
N ASN A 359 3.59 6.63 2.13
CA ASN A 359 4.77 6.11 1.43
C ASN A 359 5.69 7.20 0.87
N LYS A 360 5.52 8.43 1.35
CA LYS A 360 6.18 9.63 0.83
C LYS A 360 6.81 10.44 1.95
N LEU A 361 7.88 11.14 1.61
CA LEU A 361 8.43 12.23 2.40
C LEU A 361 8.35 13.51 1.56
N TYR A 362 7.82 14.57 2.15
CA TYR A 362 7.57 15.84 1.51
C TYR A 362 8.44 16.92 2.12
N THR A 363 8.88 17.91 1.35
CA THR A 363 9.44 19.11 1.96
C THR A 363 8.33 19.90 2.66
N LYS A 364 8.64 20.48 3.83
CA LYS A 364 7.68 21.33 4.54
C LYS A 364 7.36 22.58 3.74
N GLU A 365 8.32 23.10 2.97
CA GLU A 365 8.14 24.23 2.09
C GLU A 365 7.00 24.05 1.08
N LEU A 366 6.82 22.82 0.55
CA LEU A 366 5.73 22.50 -0.38
C LEU A 366 4.36 22.73 0.27
N PHE A 367 4.19 22.30 1.53
CA PHE A 367 2.96 22.53 2.29
C PHE A 367 2.72 24.01 2.60
N ASP A 368 3.74 24.69 3.09
CA ASP A 368 3.66 26.10 3.50
C ASP A 368 3.36 27.02 2.30
N LYS A 369 4.05 26.81 1.18
CA LYS A 369 3.94 27.61 -0.04
C LYS A 369 2.55 27.51 -0.70
N HIS A 370 1.96 26.34 -0.67
CA HIS A 370 0.70 26.06 -1.36
C HIS A 370 -0.50 25.91 -0.42
N ASN A 371 -0.32 26.16 0.88
CA ASN A 371 -1.34 26.03 1.93
C ASN A 371 -2.06 24.66 1.87
N ILE A 372 -1.25 23.59 1.73
CA ILE A 372 -1.78 22.23 1.59
C ILE A 372 -2.19 21.70 2.96
N GLU A 373 -3.44 21.24 3.07
CA GLU A 373 -4.03 20.64 4.26
C GLU A 373 -5.00 19.53 3.90
N PHE A 374 -5.28 18.64 4.85
CA PHE A 374 -6.26 17.55 4.68
C PHE A 374 -7.70 18.10 4.64
N ALA A 375 -8.60 17.36 3.97
CA ALA A 375 -10.02 17.63 4.10
C ALA A 375 -10.48 17.23 5.51
N GLU A 376 -11.25 18.08 6.17
CA GLU A 376 -11.79 17.79 7.50
C GLU A 376 -13.23 17.31 7.41
N GLY A 377 -13.61 16.32 8.23
CA GLY A 377 -14.96 15.81 8.34
C GLY A 377 -15.42 14.88 7.20
N LEU A 378 -14.50 14.44 6.34
CA LEU A 378 -14.73 13.51 5.25
C LEU A 378 -13.78 12.32 5.38
N ASP A 379 -14.21 11.15 4.93
CA ASP A 379 -13.31 10.02 4.65
C ASP A 379 -12.62 10.23 3.28
N PHE A 380 -11.49 9.56 3.04
CA PHE A 380 -10.60 9.79 1.88
C PHE A 380 -9.98 11.20 1.87
N GLU A 381 -9.83 11.80 3.03
CA GLU A 381 -9.32 13.14 3.28
C GLU A 381 -7.91 13.37 2.73
N ASP A 382 -7.14 12.29 2.60
CA ASP A 382 -5.77 12.28 2.11
C ASP A 382 -5.66 12.62 0.61
N HIS A 383 -6.70 12.38 -0.18
CA HIS A 383 -6.72 12.75 -1.60
C HIS A 383 -6.48 14.25 -1.81
N LYS A 384 -7.01 15.12 -0.93
CA LYS A 384 -6.75 16.56 -1.02
C LYS A 384 -5.26 16.88 -0.91
N VAL A 385 -4.54 16.23 0.00
CA VAL A 385 -3.09 16.40 0.16
C VAL A 385 -2.32 15.73 -0.97
N ILE A 386 -2.70 14.52 -1.37
CA ILE A 386 -2.04 13.79 -2.45
C ILE A 386 -2.09 14.60 -3.75
N PHE A 387 -3.28 15.02 -4.17
CA PHE A 387 -3.41 15.82 -5.40
C PHE A 387 -2.85 17.22 -5.23
N GLY A 388 -3.03 17.87 -4.08
CA GLY A 388 -2.44 19.18 -3.80
C GLY A 388 -0.92 19.16 -3.94
N THR A 389 -0.25 18.16 -3.37
CA THR A 389 1.21 18.00 -3.47
C THR A 389 1.67 17.57 -4.86
N LEU A 390 1.02 16.58 -5.49
CA LEU A 390 1.42 16.10 -6.82
C LEU A 390 1.23 17.14 -7.92
N LEU A 391 0.19 17.97 -7.86
CA LEU A 391 -0.09 19.02 -8.84
C LEU A 391 0.83 20.25 -8.70
N THR A 392 1.46 20.42 -7.54
CA THR A 392 2.30 21.59 -7.23
C THR A 392 3.78 21.27 -7.14
N ALA A 393 4.16 20.01 -6.93
CA ALA A 393 5.55 19.59 -6.90
C ALA A 393 6.18 19.62 -8.30
N GLU A 394 7.39 20.16 -8.39
CA GLU A 394 8.18 20.21 -9.62
C GLU A 394 9.19 19.06 -9.72
N LYS A 395 9.60 18.49 -8.58
CA LYS A 395 10.63 17.46 -8.51
C LYS A 395 10.20 16.31 -7.60
N ILE A 396 9.75 15.23 -8.20
CA ILE A 396 9.34 13.99 -7.52
C ILE A 396 10.32 12.88 -7.89
N PHE A 397 10.66 12.03 -6.95
CA PHE A 397 11.48 10.85 -7.20
C PHE A 397 10.91 9.62 -6.47
N PHE A 398 10.86 8.50 -7.15
CA PHE A 398 10.38 7.23 -6.61
C PHE A 398 11.51 6.21 -6.55
N ILE A 399 11.58 5.48 -5.43
CA ILE A 399 12.49 4.34 -5.27
C ILE A 399 11.72 3.04 -5.10
N ARG A 400 12.23 1.96 -5.68
CA ARG A 400 11.62 0.61 -5.61
C ARG A 400 11.86 -0.08 -4.27
N GLU A 401 12.53 0.59 -3.32
CA GLU A 401 12.75 0.05 -1.98
C GLU A 401 11.43 0.00 -1.21
N LYS A 402 11.13 -1.16 -0.63
CA LYS A 402 9.93 -1.39 0.20
C LYS A 402 10.21 -0.93 1.62
N LEU A 403 9.86 0.31 1.94
CA LEU A 403 10.20 0.95 3.21
C LEU A 403 9.02 1.18 4.15
N TYR A 404 7.81 1.09 3.66
CA TYR A 404 6.57 1.19 4.43
C TYR A 404 5.84 -0.15 4.40
N VAL A 405 5.27 -0.61 5.52
CA VAL A 405 4.51 -1.86 5.60
C VAL A 405 3.07 -1.55 5.99
N TYR A 406 2.18 -1.75 5.03
CA TYR A 406 0.74 -1.54 5.16
C TYR A 406 0.05 -2.81 5.70
N ARG A 407 -0.70 -2.66 6.79
CA ARG A 407 -1.49 -3.74 7.40
C ARG A 407 -2.90 -3.77 6.81
N PHE A 408 -3.25 -4.86 6.14
CA PHE A 408 -4.58 -5.06 5.58
C PHE A 408 -5.30 -6.27 6.20
N ASN A 409 -6.59 -6.46 5.88
CA ASN A 409 -7.47 -7.48 6.47
C ASN A 409 -7.55 -7.40 8.01
N ARG A 410 -7.35 -6.22 8.59
CA ARG A 410 -7.54 -5.99 10.02
C ARG A 410 -8.99 -5.63 10.34
N GLU A 411 -9.41 -5.96 11.55
CA GLU A 411 -10.71 -5.55 12.09
C GLU A 411 -10.81 -4.02 12.20
N GLY A 412 -11.93 -3.43 11.79
CA GLY A 412 -12.18 -1.99 11.83
C GLY A 412 -11.49 -1.19 10.70
N SER A 413 -11.03 -1.84 9.63
CA SER A 413 -10.53 -1.12 8.45
C SER A 413 -11.67 -0.43 7.70
N VAL A 414 -11.50 0.86 7.38
CA VAL A 414 -12.50 1.66 6.64
C VAL A 414 -12.84 1.06 5.28
N LEU A 415 -11.84 0.52 4.58
CA LEU A 415 -12.01 -0.05 3.24
C LEU A 415 -12.79 -1.37 3.21
N THR A 416 -12.83 -2.12 4.33
CA THR A 416 -13.53 -3.41 4.40
C THR A 416 -14.96 -3.29 4.92
N ASP A 417 -15.34 -2.16 5.49
CA ASP A 417 -16.64 -1.99 6.15
C ASP A 417 -17.77 -1.64 5.16
N ASN A 418 -17.46 -1.23 3.91
CA ASN A 418 -18.40 -0.94 2.81
C ASN A 418 -19.63 -0.14 3.24
N ASN A 419 -19.44 0.82 4.14
CA ASN A 419 -20.49 1.58 4.79
C ASN A 419 -20.77 2.92 4.08
N ARG A 420 -21.63 3.76 4.70
CA ARG A 420 -22.02 5.08 4.20
C ARG A 420 -20.85 6.02 3.88
N ARG A 421 -19.69 5.83 4.52
CA ARG A 421 -18.48 6.66 4.33
C ARG A 421 -17.97 6.63 2.89
N LEU A 422 -18.26 5.57 2.11
CA LEU A 422 -17.90 5.51 0.70
C LEU A 422 -18.56 6.64 -0.13
N ILE A 423 -19.62 7.28 0.38
CA ILE A 423 -20.30 8.41 -0.29
C ILE A 423 -19.41 9.67 -0.28
N ASP A 424 -18.61 9.85 0.76
CA ASP A 424 -17.73 11.01 0.92
C ASP A 424 -16.71 11.13 -0.21
N HIS A 425 -16.39 10.01 -0.85
CA HIS A 425 -15.52 9.99 -2.02
C HIS A 425 -16.01 10.85 -3.18
N ILE A 426 -17.33 11.01 -3.32
CA ILE A 426 -17.93 11.86 -4.36
C ILE A 426 -17.60 13.34 -4.08
N GLU A 427 -17.69 13.78 -2.81
CA GLU A 427 -17.34 15.15 -2.42
C GLU A 427 -15.83 15.40 -2.53
N ILE A 428 -15.00 14.40 -2.21
CA ILE A 428 -13.55 14.46 -2.39
C ILE A 428 -13.19 14.76 -3.85
N PHE A 429 -13.90 14.19 -4.83
CA PHE A 429 -13.65 14.53 -6.23
C PHE A 429 -13.96 15.99 -6.57
N ASN A 430 -14.98 16.58 -5.94
CA ASN A 430 -15.28 18.00 -6.13
C ASN A 430 -14.13 18.87 -5.56
N ILE A 431 -13.57 18.46 -4.41
CA ILE A 431 -12.39 19.12 -3.83
C ILE A 431 -11.18 19.02 -4.77
N VAL A 432 -10.91 17.84 -5.32
CA VAL A 432 -9.81 17.60 -6.29
C VAL A 432 -10.02 18.45 -7.55
N GLU A 433 -11.24 18.51 -8.07
CA GLU A 433 -11.56 19.33 -9.24
C GLU A 433 -11.29 20.83 -8.99
N ASN A 434 -11.64 21.33 -7.80
CA ASN A 434 -11.35 22.71 -7.41
C ASN A 434 -9.84 22.95 -7.30
N LEU A 435 -9.07 22.03 -6.69
CA LEU A 435 -7.61 22.12 -6.65
C LEU A 435 -7.00 22.18 -8.06
N MET A 436 -7.51 21.36 -9.00
CA MET A 436 -7.05 21.40 -10.38
C MET A 436 -7.36 22.75 -11.07
N LYS A 437 -8.49 23.38 -10.75
CA LYS A 437 -8.83 24.72 -11.25
C LYS A 437 -7.92 25.79 -10.65
N GLU A 438 -7.65 25.73 -9.35
CA GLU A 438 -6.75 26.65 -8.62
C GLU A 438 -5.30 26.54 -9.14
N THR A 439 -4.85 25.34 -9.47
CA THR A 439 -3.51 25.09 -10.02
C THR A 439 -3.43 25.27 -11.54
N ASN A 440 -4.51 25.66 -12.21
CA ASN A 440 -4.63 25.78 -13.66
C ASN A 440 -4.31 24.48 -14.44
N THR A 441 -4.47 23.32 -13.81
CA THR A 441 -4.19 21.99 -14.42
C THR A 441 -5.45 21.32 -14.96
N PHE A 442 -6.65 21.82 -14.62
CA PHE A 442 -7.93 21.17 -14.92
C PHE A 442 -8.11 20.88 -16.42
N ASN A 443 -7.88 21.86 -17.28
CA ASN A 443 -8.07 21.66 -18.72
C ASN A 443 -7.00 20.72 -19.32
N LEU A 444 -5.83 20.64 -18.73
CA LEU A 444 -4.73 19.78 -19.22
C LEU A 444 -4.90 18.31 -18.80
N LEU A 445 -5.51 18.06 -17.66
CA LEU A 445 -5.68 16.73 -17.08
C LEU A 445 -7.17 16.30 -17.02
N ARG A 446 -8.06 17.02 -17.72
CA ARG A 446 -9.51 16.81 -17.63
C ARG A 446 -9.93 15.39 -18.02
N GLU A 447 -9.36 14.83 -19.09
CA GLU A 447 -9.68 13.48 -19.54
C GLU A 447 -9.28 12.43 -18.52
N ASP A 448 -8.07 12.54 -17.96
CA ASP A 448 -7.56 11.66 -16.93
C ASP A 448 -8.42 11.75 -15.65
N PHE A 449 -8.72 12.98 -15.23
CA PHE A 449 -9.58 13.23 -14.08
C PHE A 449 -10.98 12.62 -14.25
N LEU A 450 -11.63 12.85 -15.38
CA LEU A 450 -12.96 12.33 -15.66
C LEU A 450 -12.95 10.79 -15.68
N THR A 451 -11.93 10.19 -16.31
CA THR A 451 -11.74 8.73 -16.33
C THR A 451 -11.58 8.18 -14.91
N TYR A 452 -10.71 8.79 -14.13
CA TYR A 452 -10.45 8.40 -12.73
C TYR A 452 -11.70 8.57 -11.85
N LYS A 453 -12.39 9.71 -11.95
CA LYS A 453 -13.61 10.02 -11.19
C LYS A 453 -14.72 9.01 -11.50
N ILE A 454 -15.01 8.74 -12.77
CA ILE A 454 -16.04 7.78 -13.19
C ILE A 454 -15.69 6.37 -12.73
N HIS A 455 -14.44 5.92 -12.93
CA HIS A 455 -14.00 4.62 -12.47
C HIS A 455 -14.29 4.41 -10.99
N ASN A 456 -13.84 5.34 -10.15
CA ASN A 456 -13.99 5.21 -8.70
C ASN A 456 -15.44 5.32 -8.24
N ILE A 457 -16.24 6.22 -8.82
CA ILE A 457 -17.67 6.35 -8.50
C ILE A 457 -18.40 5.04 -8.79
N LEU A 458 -18.19 4.44 -9.96
CA LEU A 458 -18.83 3.17 -10.32
C LEU A 458 -18.30 2.00 -9.46
N TYR A 459 -17.00 1.97 -9.18
CA TYR A 459 -16.37 0.96 -8.32
C TYR A 459 -16.98 0.97 -6.91
N TYR A 460 -17.04 2.12 -6.24
CA TYR A 460 -17.59 2.20 -4.90
C TYR A 460 -19.10 2.00 -4.86
N TYR A 461 -19.83 2.40 -5.92
CA TYR A 461 -21.25 2.05 -6.07
C TYR A 461 -21.47 0.53 -6.09
N SER A 462 -20.58 -0.22 -6.72
CA SER A 462 -20.67 -1.68 -6.75
C SER A 462 -20.38 -2.32 -5.37
N MET A 463 -19.59 -1.67 -4.53
CA MET A 463 -19.14 -2.20 -3.24
C MET A 463 -19.99 -1.78 -2.05
N ILE A 464 -20.66 -0.63 -2.12
CA ILE A 464 -21.43 -0.09 -0.99
C ILE A 464 -22.58 -1.02 -0.60
N LYS A 465 -22.87 -1.14 0.70
CA LYS A 465 -23.97 -1.94 1.23
C LYS A 465 -25.32 -1.46 0.67
N ASP A 466 -26.25 -2.40 0.48
CA ASP A 466 -27.54 -2.15 -0.14
C ASP A 466 -28.37 -1.05 0.58
N GLU A 467 -28.24 -0.96 1.89
CA GLU A 467 -28.91 0.07 2.71
C GLU A 467 -28.50 1.50 2.34
N PHE A 468 -27.32 1.73 1.77
CA PHE A 468 -26.80 3.04 1.35
C PHE A 468 -26.82 3.24 -0.16
N LYS A 469 -27.17 2.23 -0.94
CA LYS A 469 -27.15 2.30 -2.42
C LYS A 469 -28.02 3.41 -3.00
N SER A 470 -29.20 3.66 -2.43
CA SER A 470 -30.09 4.71 -2.91
C SER A 470 -29.47 6.10 -2.71
N GLU A 471 -28.91 6.37 -1.53
CA GLU A 471 -28.24 7.63 -1.22
C GLU A 471 -27.00 7.81 -2.11
N TYR A 472 -26.19 6.75 -2.27
CA TYR A 472 -25.03 6.80 -3.17
C TYR A 472 -25.44 7.08 -4.61
N TYR A 473 -26.47 6.40 -5.11
CA TYR A 473 -26.98 6.55 -6.47
C TYR A 473 -27.40 8.00 -6.77
N GLU A 474 -28.14 8.64 -5.87
CA GLU A 474 -28.57 10.04 -6.02
C GLU A 474 -27.35 10.98 -6.13
N ASN A 475 -26.36 10.82 -5.24
CA ASN A 475 -25.13 11.61 -5.25
C ASN A 475 -24.29 11.33 -6.51
N MET A 476 -24.19 10.08 -6.94
CA MET A 476 -23.52 9.65 -8.16
C MET A 476 -24.11 10.33 -9.40
N ILE A 477 -25.46 10.23 -9.59
CA ILE A 477 -26.15 10.84 -10.72
C ILE A 477 -25.98 12.36 -10.74
N LYS A 478 -26.07 13.00 -9.57
CA LYS A 478 -25.81 14.44 -9.46
C LYS A 478 -24.38 14.75 -9.88
N SER A 479 -23.40 14.02 -9.36
CA SER A 479 -21.99 14.23 -9.68
C SER A 479 -21.69 14.05 -11.17
N ILE A 480 -22.28 13.02 -11.82
CA ILE A 480 -22.14 12.79 -13.27
C ILE A 480 -22.71 13.96 -14.08
N LYS A 481 -23.91 14.46 -13.73
CA LYS A 481 -24.52 15.62 -14.39
C LYS A 481 -23.68 16.90 -14.22
N ASP A 482 -23.16 17.11 -13.03
CA ASP A 482 -22.33 18.30 -12.70
C ASP A 482 -21.00 18.33 -13.46
N MET A 483 -20.54 17.20 -14.01
CA MET A 483 -19.33 17.15 -14.88
C MET A 483 -19.49 17.94 -16.18
N ASN A 484 -20.71 18.21 -16.63
CA ASN A 484 -21.02 18.91 -17.89
C ASN A 484 -20.21 18.35 -19.06
N LEU A 485 -20.35 17.04 -19.31
CA LEU A 485 -19.59 16.32 -20.35
C LEU A 485 -19.95 16.85 -21.74
N SER A 486 -18.94 17.10 -22.56
CA SER A 486 -19.12 17.27 -24.01
C SER A 486 -19.54 15.93 -24.63
N ALA A 487 -20.15 15.95 -25.84
CA ALA A 487 -20.50 14.73 -26.56
C ALA A 487 -19.29 13.79 -26.75
N GLN A 488 -18.11 14.35 -27.06
CA GLN A 488 -16.88 13.58 -27.25
C GLN A 488 -16.40 12.92 -25.96
N GLU A 489 -16.46 13.62 -24.82
CA GLU A 489 -16.12 13.06 -23.50
C GLU A 489 -17.10 11.97 -23.09
N ALA A 490 -18.40 12.18 -23.33
CA ALA A 490 -19.43 11.19 -23.07
C ALA A 490 -19.20 9.90 -23.88
N ASP A 491 -18.91 10.03 -25.18
CA ASP A 491 -18.60 8.89 -26.05
C ASP A 491 -17.32 8.15 -25.59
N MET A 492 -16.28 8.87 -25.24
CA MET A 492 -15.02 8.30 -24.73
C MET A 492 -15.27 7.52 -23.42
N LEU A 493 -15.95 8.14 -22.46
CA LEU A 493 -16.25 7.51 -21.17
C LEU A 493 -17.20 6.31 -21.32
N CYS A 494 -18.23 6.40 -22.16
CA CYS A 494 -19.13 5.29 -22.43
C CYS A 494 -18.46 4.13 -23.18
N SER A 495 -17.39 4.40 -23.93
CA SER A 495 -16.57 3.34 -24.52
C SER A 495 -15.78 2.58 -23.47
N LYS A 496 -15.25 3.28 -22.43
CA LYS A 496 -14.52 2.67 -21.31
C LYS A 496 -15.46 2.03 -20.26
N TYR A 497 -16.63 2.65 -20.03
CA TYR A 497 -17.62 2.28 -19.02
C TYR A 497 -19.02 2.23 -19.63
N PRO A 498 -19.41 1.12 -20.29
CA PRO A 498 -20.67 1.01 -21.03
C PRO A 498 -21.93 1.29 -20.19
N GLU A 499 -21.89 0.95 -18.91
CA GLU A 499 -22.97 1.19 -17.94
C GLU A 499 -23.26 2.69 -17.76
N LEU A 500 -22.30 3.56 -18.02
CA LEU A 500 -22.46 5.02 -17.91
C LEU A 500 -23.57 5.56 -18.83
N LYS A 501 -23.84 4.89 -19.95
CA LYS A 501 -24.92 5.26 -20.90
C LYS A 501 -26.30 5.38 -20.26
N SER A 502 -26.52 4.69 -19.16
CA SER A 502 -27.79 4.75 -18.43
C SER A 502 -27.89 5.93 -17.46
N TYR A 503 -26.80 6.68 -17.28
CA TYR A 503 -26.69 7.74 -16.27
C TYR A 503 -26.49 9.16 -16.86
N ILE A 504 -26.11 9.26 -18.16
CA ILE A 504 -25.88 10.53 -18.89
C ILE A 504 -26.97 10.84 -19.92
#